data_5ad1108d861db89d3b4844a7e00ff7a4
#
_entry.id   5ad1108d861db89d3b4844a7e00ff7a4
#
_cell.length_a   1.000
_cell.length_b   1.000
_cell.length_c   1.000
_cell.angle_alpha   90.00
_cell.angle_beta   90.00
_cell.angle_gamma   90.00
#
_symmetry.space_group_name_H-M   'P 1'
#
loop_
_entity.id
_entity.type
_entity.pdbx_description
1 polymer ?
#
loop_
_entity_poly.entity_id
_entity_poly.type
_entity_poly.pdbx_seq_one_letter_code
_entity_poly.pdbx_strand_id
1 'polypeptide(L)'
;QIAWKTINHADGSLCDGTWTQQSNSENIRFTNGKNDLLKKRAQLSVTTLRLIGDDCPTATDTILIKLNPNPILSNISDQRGCAPLLAIWTVDELNNLSPDQVNYSWALGSGKISSQQIPGKINYDIPGKFNIQVIATSDSGNCADTNLAQVFVYPKPMAAFSTNPEKPTVATAKIQMMNQSTIDTNTFNHKLSYRWDFGNTNQNSDTSLLRSPYYHYGKDTGKFNITLIVTSPYNCSDTAMRSIYIKPSLSIDIPNAFTPNNTGPIVNNTFKPITGSYLKAQFSIYNRWGEKLFETNNLTNGWDGKSNGQDCEEGTYLYQLVIFDKDFQSYHYHGTFTLLR
;
A
#
# COMPACT_ATOMS: atom_id res chain seq x y z
N GLN A 1 -17.43 60.47 -49.52
CA GLN A 1 -17.62 59.77 -48.28
C GLN A 1 -17.70 58.27 -48.55
N ILE A 2 -17.29 57.48 -47.58
CA ILE A 2 -17.28 56.03 -47.68
C ILE A 2 -18.23 55.52 -46.54
N ALA A 3 -19.12 54.58 -46.85
CA ALA A 3 -19.94 53.90 -45.89
C ALA A 3 -19.56 52.41 -45.81
N TRP A 4 -19.33 51.91 -44.63
CA TRP A 4 -19.08 50.50 -44.37
C TRP A 4 -20.35 49.84 -43.84
N LYS A 5 -20.64 48.69 -44.34
CA LYS A 5 -21.80 47.91 -43.94
C LYS A 5 -21.43 46.41 -43.80
N THR A 6 -21.99 45.74 -42.79
CA THR A 6 -22.00 44.27 -42.73
C THR A 6 -23.04 43.73 -43.70
N ILE A 7 -22.75 42.65 -44.38
CA ILE A 7 -23.68 41.91 -45.24
C ILE A 7 -24.02 40.61 -44.54
N ASN A 8 -25.27 40.16 -44.69
CA ASN A 8 -25.70 38.87 -44.16
C ASN A 8 -24.88 37.74 -44.79
N HIS A 9 -24.65 36.65 -44.05
CA HIS A 9 -24.06 35.45 -44.60
C HIS A 9 -24.92 34.90 -45.74
N ALA A 10 -24.31 34.10 -46.62
CA ALA A 10 -25.01 33.53 -47.78
C ALA A 10 -26.24 32.65 -47.42
N ASP A 11 -26.35 32.17 -46.21
CA ASP A 11 -27.48 31.42 -45.68
C ASP A 11 -28.57 32.29 -45.03
N GLY A 12 -28.47 33.61 -45.16
CA GLY A 12 -29.43 34.60 -44.62
C GLY A 12 -29.21 34.93 -43.14
N SER A 13 -28.26 34.33 -42.46
CA SER A 13 -27.93 34.69 -41.07
C SER A 13 -27.26 36.09 -41.02
N LEU A 14 -27.58 36.85 -39.95
CA LEU A 14 -27.01 38.20 -39.78
C LEU A 14 -25.54 38.13 -39.41
N CYS A 15 -24.74 38.99 -40.07
CA CYS A 15 -23.41 39.38 -39.56
C CYS A 15 -23.64 40.28 -38.34
N ASP A 16 -23.26 39.85 -37.16
CA ASP A 16 -23.54 40.48 -35.84
C ASP A 16 -22.29 41.17 -35.25
N GLY A 17 -21.26 41.36 -36.02
CA GLY A 17 -20.10 42.12 -35.60
C GLY A 17 -20.39 43.62 -35.42
N THR A 18 -19.61 44.25 -34.59
CA THR A 18 -19.75 45.68 -34.26
C THR A 18 -18.63 46.51 -34.85
N TRP A 19 -18.97 47.76 -35.19
CA TRP A 19 -18.01 48.73 -35.73
C TRP A 19 -17.64 49.73 -34.64
N THR A 20 -16.33 50.02 -34.56
CA THR A 20 -15.83 51.19 -33.83
C THR A 20 -15.29 52.19 -34.81
N GLN A 21 -15.89 53.37 -34.87
CA GLN A 21 -15.43 54.44 -35.74
C GLN A 21 -14.31 55.21 -35.03
N GLN A 22 -13.14 55.30 -35.66
CA GLN A 22 -12.13 56.30 -35.29
C GLN A 22 -12.37 57.56 -36.05
N SER A 23 -11.93 58.68 -35.51
CA SER A 23 -12.23 60.05 -35.97
C SER A 23 -11.82 60.41 -37.42
N ASN A 24 -11.11 59.52 -38.12
CA ASN A 24 -10.81 59.59 -39.52
C ASN A 24 -11.52 58.46 -40.26
N SER A 25 -12.38 58.81 -41.20
CA SER A 25 -13.20 57.92 -42.01
C SER A 25 -12.46 56.81 -42.79
N GLU A 26 -11.15 56.84 -42.80
CA GLU A 26 -10.31 55.87 -43.52
C GLU A 26 -9.89 54.64 -42.69
N ASN A 27 -9.97 54.74 -41.34
CA ASN A 27 -9.58 53.66 -40.45
C ASN A 27 -10.77 53.26 -39.58
N ILE A 28 -11.33 52.11 -39.85
CA ILE A 28 -12.41 51.53 -39.05
C ILE A 28 -11.96 50.21 -38.41
N ARG A 29 -12.44 49.92 -37.22
CA ARG A 29 -12.22 48.67 -36.55
C ARG A 29 -13.53 47.87 -36.53
N PHE A 30 -13.47 46.65 -37.06
CA PHE A 30 -14.55 45.71 -37.00
C PHE A 30 -14.26 44.66 -35.89
N THR A 31 -15.23 44.40 -35.03
CA THR A 31 -15.17 43.33 -34.00
C THR A 31 -16.17 42.28 -34.38
N ASN A 32 -15.72 41.03 -34.55
CA ASN A 32 -16.55 39.91 -34.94
C ASN A 32 -17.62 39.62 -33.88
N GLY A 33 -18.83 39.39 -34.34
CA GLY A 33 -19.92 38.91 -33.50
C GLY A 33 -19.93 37.38 -33.37
N LYS A 34 -20.86 36.86 -32.57
CA LYS A 34 -20.99 35.44 -32.32
C LYS A 34 -21.30 34.64 -33.60
N ASN A 35 -22.18 35.15 -34.45
CA ASN A 35 -22.54 34.50 -35.72
C ASN A 35 -21.37 34.50 -36.71
N ASP A 36 -20.59 35.57 -36.77
CA ASP A 36 -19.39 35.64 -37.61
C ASP A 36 -18.39 34.56 -37.18
N LEU A 37 -18.16 34.38 -35.90
CA LEU A 37 -17.28 33.34 -35.36
C LEU A 37 -17.82 31.94 -35.66
N LEU A 38 -19.10 31.68 -35.48
CA LEU A 38 -19.73 30.39 -35.80
C LEU A 38 -19.63 30.05 -37.30
N LYS A 39 -19.76 31.05 -38.19
CA LYS A 39 -19.64 30.86 -39.63
C LYS A 39 -18.19 30.91 -40.12
N LYS A 40 -17.24 31.20 -39.25
CA LYS A 40 -15.80 31.34 -39.54
C LYS A 40 -15.51 32.33 -40.65
N ARG A 41 -16.37 33.32 -40.84
CA ARG A 41 -16.24 34.37 -41.84
C ARG A 41 -17.07 35.58 -41.48
N ALA A 42 -16.63 36.75 -41.93
CA ALA A 42 -17.44 37.96 -41.95
C ALA A 42 -17.37 38.54 -43.37
N GLN A 43 -18.47 39.02 -43.87
CA GLN A 43 -18.51 39.70 -45.17
C GLN A 43 -18.84 41.18 -44.96
N LEU A 44 -17.95 42.01 -45.43
CA LEU A 44 -18.04 43.45 -45.30
C LEU A 44 -18.19 44.08 -46.68
N SER A 45 -19.01 45.11 -46.81
CA SER A 45 -19.08 45.91 -48.02
C SER A 45 -18.64 47.35 -47.73
N VAL A 46 -17.96 47.92 -48.65
CA VAL A 46 -17.61 49.34 -48.68
C VAL A 46 -18.31 49.98 -49.86
N THR A 47 -19.03 51.07 -49.64
CA THR A 47 -19.73 51.77 -50.68
C THR A 47 -19.32 53.24 -50.64
N THR A 48 -18.97 53.81 -51.82
CA THR A 48 -18.73 55.24 -51.97
C THR A 48 -20.10 55.98 -51.85
N LEU A 49 -20.16 57.02 -51.01
CA LEU A 49 -21.37 57.81 -50.86
C LEU A 49 -21.29 58.96 -51.92
N ARG A 50 -22.42 59.14 -52.61
CA ARG A 50 -22.59 60.26 -53.54
C ARG A 50 -22.61 61.62 -52.85
N LEU A 51 -21.80 62.52 -53.20
CA LEU A 51 -21.91 63.93 -52.75
C LEU A 51 -22.97 64.65 -53.53
N ILE A 52 -23.68 65.56 -52.91
CA ILE A 52 -24.70 66.41 -53.59
C ILE A 52 -24.03 67.21 -54.68
N GLY A 53 -24.43 66.95 -55.93
CA GLY A 53 -23.89 67.65 -57.10
C GLY A 53 -22.81 66.88 -57.88
N ASP A 54 -22.53 65.61 -57.54
CA ASP A 54 -21.55 64.76 -58.17
C ASP A 54 -22.27 63.68 -59.04
N ASP A 55 -21.89 63.65 -60.36
CA ASP A 55 -22.49 62.71 -61.33
C ASP A 55 -21.82 61.33 -61.34
N CYS A 56 -20.91 61.06 -60.40
CA CYS A 56 -20.21 59.79 -60.32
C CYS A 56 -21.14 58.72 -59.71
N PRO A 57 -21.25 57.55 -60.32
CA PRO A 57 -22.01 56.45 -59.77
C PRO A 57 -21.39 55.96 -58.46
N THR A 58 -22.22 55.46 -57.50
CA THR A 58 -21.72 54.82 -56.29
C THR A 58 -21.05 53.52 -56.66
N ALA A 59 -19.91 53.27 -56.12
CA ALA A 59 -19.18 52.01 -56.26
C ALA A 59 -19.27 51.25 -54.95
N THR A 60 -19.51 49.94 -55.04
CA THR A 60 -19.53 49.03 -53.89
C THR A 60 -18.56 47.91 -54.11
N ASP A 61 -17.73 47.65 -53.11
CA ASP A 61 -16.82 46.49 -53.08
C ASP A 61 -17.08 45.66 -51.83
N THR A 62 -16.75 44.39 -51.90
CA THR A 62 -16.99 43.44 -50.78
C THR A 62 -15.73 42.72 -50.42
N ILE A 63 -15.47 42.64 -49.11
CA ILE A 63 -14.34 41.93 -48.54
C ILE A 63 -14.86 40.76 -47.73
N LEU A 64 -14.38 39.56 -48.02
CA LEU A 64 -14.61 38.37 -47.22
C LEU A 64 -13.44 38.18 -46.23
N ILE A 65 -13.72 38.31 -44.97
CA ILE A 65 -12.76 38.01 -43.89
C ILE A 65 -12.97 36.56 -43.44
N LYS A 66 -11.96 35.73 -43.58
CA LYS A 66 -11.93 34.38 -43.02
C LYS A 66 -11.49 34.46 -41.56
N LEU A 67 -12.29 33.89 -40.66
CA LEU A 67 -11.98 33.87 -39.26
C LEU A 67 -11.49 32.48 -38.88
N ASN A 68 -10.40 32.42 -38.16
CA ASN A 68 -9.87 31.21 -37.58
C ASN A 68 -10.21 31.21 -36.09
N PRO A 69 -11.20 30.41 -35.64
CA PRO A 69 -11.59 30.38 -34.24
C PRO A 69 -10.45 29.80 -33.37
N ASN A 70 -10.28 30.40 -32.20
CA ASN A 70 -9.35 29.88 -31.20
C ASN A 70 -9.95 28.65 -30.56
N PRO A 71 -9.23 27.52 -30.47
CA PRO A 71 -9.68 26.40 -29.62
C PRO A 71 -9.76 26.86 -28.15
N ILE A 72 -10.73 26.34 -27.41
CA ILE A 72 -10.86 26.55 -25.96
C ILE A 72 -10.98 25.18 -25.35
N LEU A 73 -10.06 24.86 -24.43
CA LEU A 73 -10.01 23.58 -23.76
C LEU A 73 -10.75 23.61 -22.44
N SER A 74 -11.45 22.52 -22.10
CA SER A 74 -11.92 22.28 -20.75
C SER A 74 -10.75 22.09 -19.79
N ASN A 75 -10.91 22.50 -18.53
CA ASN A 75 -9.86 22.33 -17.53
C ASN A 75 -9.54 20.86 -17.29
N ILE A 76 -8.28 20.51 -17.26
CA ILE A 76 -7.77 19.23 -16.77
C ILE A 76 -7.41 19.37 -15.29
N SER A 77 -7.64 18.31 -14.49
CA SER A 77 -7.40 18.33 -13.05
C SER A 77 -6.20 17.48 -12.65
N ASP A 78 -5.58 17.84 -11.53
CA ASP A 78 -4.52 17.04 -10.92
C ASP A 78 -4.97 15.62 -10.62
N GLN A 79 -4.07 14.66 -10.80
CA GLN A 79 -4.30 13.27 -10.42
C GLN A 79 -3.29 12.82 -9.37
N ARG A 80 -3.73 11.97 -8.45
CA ARG A 80 -2.94 11.55 -7.29
C ARG A 80 -3.17 10.09 -6.99
N GLY A 81 -2.12 9.36 -6.65
CA GLY A 81 -2.23 7.96 -6.22
C GLY A 81 -0.89 7.32 -5.93
N CYS A 82 -0.94 6.06 -5.52
CA CYS A 82 0.24 5.26 -5.19
C CYS A 82 0.88 4.68 -6.45
N ALA A 83 2.20 4.57 -6.46
CA ALA A 83 2.92 3.85 -7.51
C ALA A 83 2.60 2.33 -7.51
N PRO A 84 2.37 1.72 -8.70
CA PRO A 84 2.17 2.32 -10.00
C PRO A 84 0.81 3.02 -10.11
N LEU A 85 0.78 4.25 -10.65
CA LEU A 85 -0.46 5.00 -10.85
C LEU A 85 -0.87 4.97 -12.32
N LEU A 86 -2.10 4.57 -12.58
CA LEU A 86 -2.72 4.64 -13.89
C LEU A 86 -3.56 5.92 -13.99
N ALA A 87 -3.08 6.92 -14.74
CA ALA A 87 -3.79 8.16 -14.98
C ALA A 87 -4.55 8.13 -16.31
N ILE A 88 -5.70 8.80 -16.36
CA ILE A 88 -6.53 8.92 -17.55
C ILE A 88 -6.78 10.40 -17.78
N TRP A 89 -6.50 10.86 -19.00
CA TRP A 89 -6.66 12.26 -19.38
C TRP A 89 -7.73 12.39 -20.45
N THR A 90 -8.62 13.34 -20.22
CA THR A 90 -9.63 13.75 -21.20
C THR A 90 -9.66 15.26 -21.22
N VAL A 91 -9.86 15.83 -22.38
CA VAL A 91 -10.06 17.25 -22.60
C VAL A 91 -11.13 17.44 -23.67
N ASP A 92 -12.05 18.36 -23.42
CA ASP A 92 -13.09 18.72 -24.37
C ASP A 92 -12.74 20.07 -24.99
N GLU A 93 -13.03 20.21 -26.28
CA GLU A 93 -12.95 21.47 -26.99
C GLU A 93 -14.32 22.19 -26.89
N LEU A 94 -14.33 23.39 -26.29
CA LEU A 94 -15.56 24.09 -25.89
C LEU A 94 -16.15 25.00 -26.99
N ASN A 95 -15.42 25.31 -28.05
CA ASN A 95 -15.88 26.11 -29.18
C ASN A 95 -16.55 25.29 -30.30
N ASN A 96 -16.81 24.01 -30.07
CA ASN A 96 -17.42 23.06 -31.03
C ASN A 96 -16.65 23.00 -32.35
N LEU A 97 -15.31 23.09 -32.30
CA LEU A 97 -14.47 22.81 -33.46
C LEU A 97 -14.44 21.32 -33.76
N SER A 98 -14.49 20.96 -35.02
CA SER A 98 -14.37 19.55 -35.42
C SER A 98 -12.96 19.02 -35.09
N PRO A 99 -12.82 17.74 -34.74
CA PRO A 99 -11.52 17.14 -34.38
C PRO A 99 -10.45 17.29 -35.47
N ASP A 100 -10.85 17.33 -36.72
CA ASP A 100 -9.98 17.58 -37.90
C ASP A 100 -9.50 19.03 -38.03
N GLN A 101 -10.03 19.93 -37.20
CA GLN A 101 -9.67 21.36 -37.17
C GLN A 101 -8.78 21.73 -35.99
N VAL A 102 -8.48 20.79 -35.11
CA VAL A 102 -7.68 21.00 -33.91
C VAL A 102 -6.61 19.93 -33.82
N ASN A 103 -5.37 20.36 -33.71
CA ASN A 103 -4.23 19.50 -33.46
C ASN A 103 -3.90 19.53 -31.96
N TYR A 104 -3.80 18.37 -31.35
CA TYR A 104 -3.46 18.24 -29.94
C TYR A 104 -2.00 17.86 -29.75
N SER A 105 -1.36 18.42 -28.74
CA SER A 105 -0.02 18.06 -28.30
C SER A 105 0.00 17.92 -26.77
N TRP A 106 0.26 16.73 -26.29
CA TRP A 106 0.39 16.44 -24.86
C TRP A 106 1.85 16.22 -24.49
N ALA A 107 2.28 16.90 -23.43
CA ALA A 107 3.43 16.52 -22.63
C ALA A 107 2.91 15.89 -21.32
N LEU A 108 3.10 14.57 -21.16
CA LEU A 108 2.49 13.77 -20.09
C LEU A 108 3.47 13.47 -18.96
N GLY A 109 4.60 14.19 -18.90
CA GLY A 109 5.68 13.94 -17.95
C GLY A 109 6.46 12.65 -18.25
N SER A 110 7.59 12.45 -17.59
CA SER A 110 8.47 11.27 -17.81
C SER A 110 8.87 11.02 -19.26
N GLY A 111 8.91 12.07 -20.11
CA GLY A 111 9.18 11.94 -21.54
C GLY A 111 8.04 11.37 -22.38
N LYS A 112 6.86 11.14 -21.82
CA LYS A 112 5.67 10.64 -22.52
C LYS A 112 4.97 11.77 -23.25
N ILE A 113 4.57 11.54 -24.50
CA ILE A 113 3.86 12.50 -25.34
C ILE A 113 2.68 11.81 -26.04
N SER A 114 1.71 12.61 -26.48
CA SER A 114 0.60 12.15 -27.33
C SER A 114 0.12 13.29 -28.23
N SER A 115 -0.41 12.95 -29.41
CA SER A 115 -1.07 13.88 -30.32
C SER A 115 -2.59 13.63 -30.42
N GLN A 116 -3.14 12.71 -29.64
CA GLN A 116 -4.56 12.41 -29.66
C GLN A 116 -5.32 13.33 -28.69
N GLN A 117 -6.56 13.68 -28.99
CA GLN A 117 -7.43 14.41 -28.07
C GLN A 117 -7.53 13.71 -26.71
N ILE A 118 -7.67 12.38 -26.72
CA ILE A 118 -7.69 11.52 -25.53
C ILE A 118 -6.45 10.63 -25.59
N PRO A 119 -5.40 10.90 -24.80
CA PRO A 119 -4.15 10.13 -24.82
C PRO A 119 -4.30 8.67 -24.37
N GLY A 120 -5.44 8.32 -23.73
CA GLY A 120 -5.67 7.01 -23.17
C GLY A 120 -5.10 6.87 -21.75
N LYS A 121 -4.79 5.63 -21.39
CA LYS A 121 -4.27 5.29 -20.07
C LYS A 121 -2.76 5.46 -20.02
N ILE A 122 -2.28 6.26 -19.09
CA ILE A 122 -0.84 6.54 -18.91
C ILE A 122 -0.41 5.96 -17.57
N ASN A 123 0.57 5.04 -17.58
CA ASN A 123 1.10 4.43 -16.38
C ASN A 123 2.33 5.19 -15.86
N TYR A 124 2.36 5.50 -14.57
CA TYR A 124 3.46 6.13 -13.85
C TYR A 124 3.98 5.17 -12.79
N ASP A 125 5.09 4.48 -13.10
CA ASP A 125 5.65 3.43 -12.26
C ASP A 125 6.54 3.98 -11.14
N ILE A 126 7.14 5.15 -11.37
CA ILE A 126 8.12 5.75 -10.46
C ILE A 126 7.45 6.86 -9.66
N PRO A 127 7.64 6.88 -8.32
CA PRO A 127 7.18 7.99 -7.49
C PRO A 127 7.74 9.32 -7.94
N GLY A 128 6.91 10.37 -7.94
CA GLY A 128 7.34 11.68 -8.38
C GLY A 128 6.20 12.66 -8.61
N LYS A 129 6.57 13.89 -8.98
CA LYS A 129 5.66 14.93 -9.45
C LYS A 129 5.91 15.13 -10.93
N PHE A 130 4.87 15.03 -11.73
CA PHE A 130 4.95 15.17 -13.17
C PHE A 130 4.05 16.30 -13.61
N ASN A 131 4.61 17.25 -14.37
CA ASN A 131 3.84 18.32 -15.00
C ASN A 131 3.21 17.80 -16.28
N ILE A 132 1.93 18.10 -16.44
CA ILE A 132 1.12 17.71 -17.58
C ILE A 132 0.74 18.99 -18.31
N GLN A 133 0.88 18.98 -19.61
CA GLN A 133 0.49 20.08 -20.49
C GLN A 133 -0.26 19.50 -21.68
N VAL A 134 -1.37 20.11 -22.02
CA VAL A 134 -2.03 19.92 -23.31
C VAL A 134 -2.08 21.24 -24.04
N ILE A 135 -1.74 21.22 -25.32
CA ILE A 135 -1.85 22.35 -26.25
C ILE A 135 -2.80 21.89 -27.35
N ALA A 136 -3.85 22.68 -27.57
CA ALA A 136 -4.71 22.54 -28.74
C ALA A 136 -4.38 23.69 -29.70
N THR A 137 -4.09 23.38 -30.97
CA THR A 137 -3.76 24.35 -31.97
C THR A 137 -4.76 24.22 -33.11
N SER A 138 -5.29 25.36 -33.60
CA SER A 138 -6.17 25.34 -34.77
C SER A 138 -5.38 24.91 -36.03
N ASP A 139 -6.07 24.29 -36.98
CA ASP A 139 -5.47 23.77 -38.23
C ASP A 139 -4.73 24.88 -39.00
N SER A 140 -5.15 26.15 -38.89
CA SER A 140 -4.44 27.29 -39.42
C SER A 140 -3.12 27.64 -38.74
N GLY A 141 -2.80 26.97 -37.61
CA GLY A 141 -1.53 27.08 -36.88
C GLY A 141 -1.33 28.34 -36.04
N ASN A 142 -2.24 29.31 -36.09
CA ASN A 142 -2.04 30.64 -35.49
C ASN A 142 -2.76 30.85 -34.16
N CYS A 143 -3.68 29.97 -33.78
CA CYS A 143 -4.46 30.08 -32.53
C CYS A 143 -4.27 28.83 -31.70
N ALA A 144 -3.92 28.99 -30.42
CA ALA A 144 -3.72 27.87 -29.52
C ALA A 144 -4.28 28.17 -28.13
N ASP A 145 -4.72 27.12 -27.44
CA ASP A 145 -5.03 27.14 -26.00
C ASP A 145 -4.20 26.09 -25.29
N THR A 146 -3.88 26.37 -24.05
CA THR A 146 -3.01 25.52 -23.23
C THR A 146 -3.60 25.28 -21.86
N ASN A 147 -3.64 24.02 -21.44
CA ASN A 147 -4.05 23.65 -20.10
C ASN A 147 -2.94 22.88 -19.38
N LEU A 148 -2.85 23.06 -18.06
CA LEU A 148 -1.82 22.50 -17.21
C LEU A 148 -2.46 21.73 -16.06
N ALA A 149 -1.83 20.62 -15.66
CA ALA A 149 -2.16 19.87 -14.46
C ALA A 149 -0.90 19.17 -13.91
N GLN A 150 -1.03 18.51 -12.77
CA GLN A 150 0.04 17.72 -12.17
C GLN A 150 -0.42 16.30 -11.84
N VAL A 151 0.52 15.37 -11.95
CA VAL A 151 0.36 14.01 -11.42
C VAL A 151 1.28 13.86 -10.21
N PHE A 152 0.69 13.43 -9.09
CA PHE A 152 1.41 13.11 -7.86
C PHE A 152 1.40 11.60 -7.65
N VAL A 153 2.52 10.97 -7.93
CA VAL A 153 2.70 9.51 -7.76
C VAL A 153 3.40 9.28 -6.44
N TYR A 154 2.66 8.80 -5.44
CA TYR A 154 3.19 8.59 -4.11
C TYR A 154 3.93 7.27 -3.99
N PRO A 155 5.04 7.21 -3.23
CA PRO A 155 5.76 5.98 -3.01
C PRO A 155 4.93 5.00 -2.18
N LYS A 156 4.92 3.74 -2.61
CA LYS A 156 4.36 2.64 -1.85
C LYS A 156 5.42 2.13 -0.86
N PRO A 157 5.12 1.96 0.43
CA PRO A 157 6.04 1.33 1.37
C PRO A 157 6.28 -0.13 1.00
N MET A 158 7.40 -0.68 1.42
CA MET A 158 7.71 -2.11 1.38
C MET A 158 7.70 -2.62 2.82
N ALA A 159 6.70 -3.43 3.17
CA ALA A 159 6.57 -4.01 4.50
C ALA A 159 7.53 -5.19 4.67
N ALA A 160 8.31 -5.19 5.76
CA ALA A 160 9.18 -6.29 6.12
C ALA A 160 9.41 -6.30 7.64
N PHE A 161 9.57 -7.49 8.21
CA PHE A 161 9.95 -7.65 9.61
C PHE A 161 10.57 -9.00 9.90
N SER A 162 11.26 -9.08 11.03
CA SER A 162 11.75 -10.32 11.63
C SER A 162 11.29 -10.42 13.09
N THR A 163 11.48 -11.58 13.70
CA THR A 163 11.09 -11.86 15.09
C THR A 163 12.29 -12.30 15.90
N ASN A 164 12.34 -11.90 17.18
CA ASN A 164 13.36 -12.35 18.11
C ASN A 164 12.69 -12.79 19.44
N PRO A 165 12.83 -14.07 19.87
CA PRO A 165 13.54 -15.15 19.19
C PRO A 165 12.87 -15.60 17.88
N GLU A 166 13.63 -16.16 16.96
CA GLU A 166 13.12 -16.66 15.68
C GLU A 166 12.36 -17.98 15.83
N LYS A 167 12.80 -18.81 16.79
CA LYS A 167 12.20 -20.11 17.14
C LYS A 167 11.78 -20.09 18.62
N PRO A 168 10.65 -19.47 18.94
CA PRO A 168 10.20 -19.33 20.32
C PRO A 168 9.69 -20.64 20.92
N THR A 169 9.82 -20.75 22.24
CA THR A 169 9.16 -21.76 23.08
C THR A 169 8.23 -21.06 24.07
N VAL A 170 7.40 -21.78 24.80
CA VAL A 170 6.58 -21.20 25.88
C VAL A 170 7.44 -20.43 26.90
N ALA A 171 8.67 -20.90 27.19
CA ALA A 171 9.59 -20.19 28.09
C ALA A 171 10.11 -18.86 27.51
N THR A 172 10.12 -18.71 26.19
CA THR A 172 10.58 -17.51 25.46
C THR A 172 9.47 -16.86 24.64
N ALA A 173 8.22 -17.00 25.08
CA ALA A 173 7.03 -16.57 24.36
C ALA A 173 6.81 -15.04 24.33
N LYS A 174 7.69 -14.25 24.94
CA LYS A 174 7.78 -12.79 24.78
C LYS A 174 8.65 -12.50 23.55
N ILE A 175 7.99 -12.17 22.44
CA ILE A 175 8.64 -12.02 21.13
C ILE A 175 8.71 -10.55 20.77
N GLN A 176 9.89 -10.11 20.34
CA GLN A 176 10.10 -8.78 19.75
C GLN A 176 9.84 -8.84 18.24
N MET A 177 9.00 -7.94 17.77
CA MET A 177 8.79 -7.69 16.33
C MET A 177 9.78 -6.62 15.87
N MET A 178 10.75 -7.00 15.06
CA MET A 178 11.76 -6.07 14.52
C MET A 178 11.33 -5.60 13.15
N ASN A 179 10.83 -4.37 13.09
CA ASN A 179 10.39 -3.75 11.83
C ASN A 179 11.57 -3.42 10.93
N GLN A 180 11.49 -3.86 9.68
CA GLN A 180 12.49 -3.66 8.62
C GLN A 180 11.88 -2.97 7.39
N SER A 181 10.68 -2.41 7.54
CA SER A 181 9.97 -1.78 6.43
C SER A 181 10.68 -0.52 5.95
N THR A 182 10.63 -0.31 4.64
CA THR A 182 11.26 0.80 3.94
C THR A 182 10.26 1.55 3.06
N ILE A 183 10.60 2.78 2.69
CA ILE A 183 9.89 3.58 1.70
C ILE A 183 10.89 4.49 0.98
N ASP A 184 10.62 4.84 -0.27
CA ASP A 184 11.40 5.84 -0.99
C ASP A 184 11.25 7.23 -0.33
N THR A 185 12.38 7.86 0.00
CA THR A 185 12.47 9.12 0.77
C THR A 185 12.75 10.35 -0.10
N ASN A 186 12.93 10.20 -1.42
CA ASN A 186 13.51 11.25 -2.26
C ASN A 186 12.57 12.41 -2.56
N THR A 187 11.24 12.21 -2.57
CA THR A 187 10.32 13.20 -3.14
C THR A 187 9.20 13.63 -2.19
N PHE A 188 8.77 12.77 -1.26
CA PHE A 188 7.59 12.97 -0.43
C PHE A 188 7.88 12.71 1.05
N ASN A 189 6.94 13.12 1.92
CA ASN A 189 7.00 12.76 3.34
C ASN A 189 6.92 11.24 3.51
N HIS A 190 7.85 10.68 4.30
CA HIS A 190 8.05 9.24 4.47
C HIS A 190 7.75 8.74 5.90
N LYS A 191 7.01 9.49 6.70
CA LYS A 191 6.61 9.05 8.05
C LYS A 191 5.60 7.91 7.93
N LEU A 192 6.04 6.68 8.23
CA LEU A 192 5.21 5.48 8.19
C LEU A 192 4.39 5.32 9.48
N SER A 193 3.18 4.77 9.33
CA SER A 193 2.37 4.22 10.39
C SER A 193 2.32 2.69 10.29
N TYR A 194 2.10 2.01 11.41
CA TYR A 194 2.21 0.57 11.54
C TYR A 194 0.96 0.03 12.19
N ARG A 195 0.50 -1.12 11.73
CA ARG A 195 -0.54 -1.91 12.37
C ARG A 195 -0.13 -3.37 12.36
N TRP A 196 0.04 -3.91 13.56
CA TRP A 196 0.36 -5.31 13.79
C TRP A 196 -0.88 -6.08 14.20
N ASP A 197 -0.94 -7.32 13.74
CA ASP A 197 -1.84 -8.36 14.21
C ASP A 197 -0.94 -9.58 14.52
N PHE A 198 -0.99 -10.08 15.75
CA PHE A 198 -0.12 -11.17 16.19
C PHE A 198 -0.74 -12.55 15.97
N GLY A 199 -1.97 -12.62 15.47
CA GLY A 199 -2.66 -13.84 15.09
C GLY A 199 -3.05 -14.73 16.29
N ASN A 200 -3.16 -14.16 17.49
CA ASN A 200 -3.54 -14.88 18.70
C ASN A 200 -5.02 -14.64 19.04
N THR A 201 -5.90 -15.39 18.39
CA THR A 201 -7.37 -15.27 18.56
C THR A 201 -7.86 -15.65 19.97
N ASN A 202 -7.00 -16.22 20.82
CA ASN A 202 -7.35 -16.56 22.21
C ASN A 202 -7.28 -15.35 23.15
N GLN A 203 -6.77 -14.21 22.67
CA GLN A 203 -6.60 -12.99 23.46
C GLN A 203 -7.31 -11.79 22.81
N ASN A 204 -7.99 -10.99 23.62
CA ASN A 204 -8.74 -9.82 23.15
C ASN A 204 -7.86 -8.64 22.66
N SER A 205 -6.53 -8.70 22.88
CA SER A 205 -5.57 -7.64 22.58
C SER A 205 -4.35 -8.23 21.88
N ASP A 206 -4.53 -8.62 20.62
CA ASP A 206 -3.48 -9.18 19.76
C ASP A 206 -2.99 -8.24 18.67
N THR A 207 -3.15 -6.92 18.86
CA THR A 207 -2.76 -5.89 17.89
C THR A 207 -1.85 -4.83 18.51
N SER A 208 -1.09 -4.11 17.67
CA SER A 208 -0.25 -2.98 18.09
C SER A 208 -0.06 -1.95 16.97
N LEU A 209 0.11 -0.69 17.35
CA LEU A 209 0.47 0.42 16.45
C LEU A 209 1.93 0.88 16.60
N LEU A 210 2.69 0.27 17.48
CA LEU A 210 4.10 0.61 17.70
C LEU A 210 4.96 0.19 16.51
N ARG A 211 6.06 0.90 16.28
CA ARG A 211 7.00 0.58 15.19
C ARG A 211 7.59 -0.83 15.32
N SER A 212 8.01 -1.22 16.53
CA SER A 212 8.65 -2.51 16.82
C SER A 212 8.16 -3.00 18.18
N PRO A 213 6.95 -3.59 18.25
CA PRO A 213 6.35 -4.02 19.50
C PRO A 213 6.96 -5.31 20.05
N TYR A 214 6.72 -5.54 21.34
CA TYR A 214 6.80 -6.86 21.95
C TYR A 214 5.39 -7.41 22.08
N TYR A 215 5.23 -8.71 21.85
CA TYR A 215 4.00 -9.43 22.14
C TYR A 215 4.31 -10.69 22.94
N HIS A 216 3.47 -10.99 23.94
CA HIS A 216 3.64 -12.15 24.83
C HIS A 216 2.51 -13.14 24.60
N TYR A 217 2.82 -14.29 24.00
CA TYR A 217 1.86 -15.34 23.71
C TYR A 217 1.45 -16.17 24.96
N GLY A 218 2.10 -15.95 26.11
CA GLY A 218 1.79 -16.64 27.35
C GLY A 218 2.13 -18.14 27.27
N LYS A 219 1.14 -18.96 27.54
CA LYS A 219 1.24 -20.43 27.47
C LYS A 219 0.70 -21.00 26.15
N ASP A 220 0.26 -20.14 25.24
CA ASP A 220 -0.30 -20.58 23.97
C ASP A 220 0.81 -21.19 23.10
N THR A 221 0.51 -22.36 22.54
CA THR A 221 1.43 -23.11 21.68
C THR A 221 0.82 -23.33 20.31
N GLY A 222 1.66 -23.54 19.32
CA GLY A 222 1.21 -23.79 17.96
C GLY A 222 1.65 -22.72 16.97
N LYS A 223 0.98 -22.69 15.83
CA LYS A 223 1.30 -21.77 14.73
C LYS A 223 0.50 -20.47 14.86
N PHE A 224 1.19 -19.35 14.81
CA PHE A 224 0.62 -18.01 14.79
C PHE A 224 1.07 -17.27 13.52
N ASN A 225 0.13 -16.63 12.84
CA ASN A 225 0.42 -15.84 11.64
C ASN A 225 0.44 -14.35 12.02
N ILE A 226 1.64 -13.79 12.04
CA ILE A 226 1.84 -12.37 12.35
C ILE A 226 1.70 -11.57 11.07
N THR A 227 0.91 -10.52 11.10
CA THR A 227 0.69 -9.61 9.99
C THR A 227 1.13 -8.20 10.37
N LEU A 228 1.90 -7.56 9.49
CA LEU A 228 2.27 -6.16 9.57
C LEU A 228 1.70 -5.42 8.38
N ILE A 229 0.87 -4.42 8.62
CA ILE A 229 0.44 -3.44 7.62
C ILE A 229 1.20 -2.15 7.85
N VAL A 230 1.86 -1.66 6.82
CA VAL A 230 2.60 -0.39 6.83
C VAL A 230 1.91 0.58 5.90
N THR A 231 1.65 1.79 6.37
CA THR A 231 0.91 2.80 5.60
C THR A 231 1.67 4.12 5.58
N SER A 232 1.80 4.72 4.41
CA SER A 232 2.39 6.05 4.21
C SER A 232 1.37 7.16 4.54
N PRO A 233 1.80 8.43 4.70
CA PRO A 233 0.90 9.58 4.89
C PRO A 233 -0.09 9.82 3.75
N TYR A 234 0.14 9.18 2.61
CA TYR A 234 -0.70 9.30 1.40
C TYR A 234 -1.63 8.09 1.21
N ASN A 235 -1.83 7.29 2.26
CA ASN A 235 -2.65 6.07 2.27
C ASN A 235 -2.15 4.95 1.33
N CYS A 236 -0.89 4.99 0.91
CA CYS A 236 -0.27 3.85 0.24
C CYS A 236 0.15 2.83 1.28
N SER A 237 -0.28 1.59 1.14
CA SER A 237 -0.01 0.54 2.11
C SER A 237 0.61 -0.70 1.47
N ASP A 238 1.34 -1.43 2.31
CA ASP A 238 1.85 -2.75 2.00
C ASP A 238 1.72 -3.67 3.21
N THR A 239 1.71 -4.97 2.99
CA THR A 239 1.49 -5.97 4.03
C THR A 239 2.55 -7.06 3.97
N ALA A 240 3.16 -7.33 5.11
CA ALA A 240 4.04 -8.48 5.31
C ALA A 240 3.39 -9.49 6.26
N MET A 241 3.55 -10.78 5.97
CA MET A 241 3.08 -11.87 6.81
C MET A 241 4.23 -12.83 7.12
N ARG A 242 4.29 -13.30 8.36
CA ARG A 242 5.23 -14.33 8.80
C ARG A 242 4.55 -15.27 9.78
N SER A 243 4.73 -16.56 9.58
CA SER A 243 4.29 -17.58 10.55
C SER A 243 5.42 -17.88 11.52
N ILE A 244 5.07 -17.97 12.81
CA ILE A 244 5.93 -18.50 13.85
C ILE A 244 5.28 -19.74 14.46
N TYR A 245 6.08 -20.61 15.02
CA TYR A 245 5.60 -21.77 15.77
C TYR A 245 6.17 -21.73 17.19
N ILE A 246 5.27 -21.60 18.19
CA ILE A 246 5.65 -21.61 19.60
C ILE A 246 5.61 -23.06 20.09
N LYS A 247 6.78 -23.58 20.43
CA LYS A 247 6.93 -24.94 20.93
C LYS A 247 6.53 -25.02 22.40
N PRO A 248 5.87 -26.11 22.82
CA PRO A 248 5.73 -26.39 24.24
C PRO A 248 7.13 -26.55 24.87
N SER A 249 7.35 -25.93 26.02
CA SER A 249 8.56 -26.19 26.79
C SER A 249 8.43 -27.51 27.54
N LEU A 250 9.47 -28.36 27.49
CA LEU A 250 9.54 -29.50 28.32
C LEU A 250 9.83 -29.03 29.76
N SER A 251 8.82 -29.10 30.64
CA SER A 251 8.97 -28.84 32.07
C SER A 251 9.17 -30.16 32.77
N ILE A 252 10.23 -30.30 33.54
CA ILE A 252 10.52 -31.51 34.33
C ILE A 252 10.80 -31.07 35.76
N ASP A 253 10.06 -31.67 36.67
CA ASP A 253 10.29 -31.56 38.09
C ASP A 253 10.59 -32.97 38.63
N ILE A 254 11.71 -33.11 39.33
CA ILE A 254 12.12 -34.40 39.93
C ILE A 254 12.19 -34.21 41.41
N PRO A 255 11.33 -34.94 42.19
CA PRO A 255 11.34 -34.85 43.64
C PRO A 255 12.71 -35.22 44.23
N ASN A 256 13.07 -34.67 45.37
CA ASN A 256 14.32 -34.96 46.05
C ASN A 256 14.17 -36.05 47.13
N ALA A 257 12.91 -36.44 47.46
CA ALA A 257 12.58 -37.51 48.40
C ALA A 257 11.19 -38.09 48.09
N PHE A 258 10.92 -39.35 48.55
CA PHE A 258 9.61 -39.93 48.52
C PHE A 258 9.44 -40.92 49.68
N THR A 259 8.17 -41.27 50.00
CA THR A 259 7.83 -42.07 51.15
C THR A 259 6.75 -43.10 50.77
N PRO A 260 7.07 -44.34 50.42
CA PRO A 260 6.13 -45.37 49.97
C PRO A 260 5.42 -46.07 51.14
N ASN A 261 4.82 -45.34 52.04
CA ASN A 261 4.19 -45.88 53.23
C ASN A 261 2.67 -45.85 53.19
N ASN A 262 2.05 -45.36 52.12
CA ASN A 262 0.60 -45.24 51.95
C ASN A 262 -0.14 -44.40 53.02
N THR A 263 0.57 -43.62 53.82
CA THR A 263 0.01 -42.76 54.89
C THR A 263 -0.07 -41.28 54.52
N GLY A 264 0.58 -40.88 53.46
CA GLY A 264 0.63 -39.51 52.91
C GLY A 264 -0.13 -39.34 51.61
N PRO A 265 0.07 -38.19 50.90
CA PRO A 265 -0.47 -38.01 49.57
C PRO A 265 0.00 -39.12 48.62
N ILE A 266 -0.91 -39.69 47.80
CA ILE A 266 -0.66 -40.80 46.88
C ILE A 266 0.56 -40.53 45.96
N VAL A 267 0.81 -39.27 45.63
CA VAL A 267 1.96 -38.85 44.79
C VAL A 267 3.32 -39.18 45.41
N ASN A 268 3.41 -39.33 46.74
CA ASN A 268 4.64 -39.66 47.47
C ASN A 268 4.90 -41.14 47.57
N ASN A 269 3.96 -42.01 47.17
CA ASN A 269 4.13 -43.47 47.27
C ASN A 269 5.03 -44.05 46.18
N THR A 270 5.32 -43.28 45.14
CA THR A 270 6.23 -43.70 44.07
C THR A 270 7.14 -42.54 43.66
N PHE A 271 8.41 -42.84 43.41
CA PHE A 271 9.36 -41.89 42.90
C PHE A 271 9.31 -41.83 41.37
N LYS A 272 8.96 -40.69 40.81
CA LYS A 272 8.92 -40.48 39.38
C LYS A 272 9.09 -39.01 39.01
N PRO A 273 9.63 -38.71 37.86
CA PRO A 273 9.63 -37.37 37.31
C PRO A 273 8.21 -36.87 37.03
N ILE A 274 7.93 -35.62 37.36
CA ILE A 274 6.70 -34.92 36.99
C ILE A 274 7.03 -34.13 35.73
N THR A 275 6.35 -34.41 34.64
CA THR A 275 6.66 -33.80 33.36
C THR A 275 5.40 -33.50 32.55
N GLY A 276 5.49 -32.52 31.65
CA GLY A 276 4.49 -32.26 30.63
C GLY A 276 4.55 -33.29 29.48
N SER A 277 4.15 -32.87 28.28
CA SER A 277 4.16 -33.73 27.09
C SER A 277 5.59 -34.03 26.64
N TYR A 278 5.91 -35.30 26.43
CA TYR A 278 7.14 -35.79 25.87
C TYR A 278 6.87 -36.83 24.75
N LEU A 279 7.86 -37.13 23.93
CA LEU A 279 7.76 -38.14 22.87
C LEU A 279 8.10 -39.54 23.39
N LYS A 280 9.25 -39.68 24.03
CA LYS A 280 9.72 -40.89 24.67
C LYS A 280 10.63 -40.54 25.83
N ALA A 281 10.74 -41.46 26.78
CA ALA A 281 11.65 -41.31 27.90
C ALA A 281 12.21 -42.67 28.30
N GLN A 282 13.33 -42.65 29.00
CA GLN A 282 13.91 -43.78 29.72
C GLN A 282 14.32 -43.28 31.10
N PHE A 283 13.73 -43.84 32.14
CA PHE A 283 13.99 -43.46 33.50
C PHE A 283 14.48 -44.68 34.28
N SER A 284 15.66 -44.55 34.90
CA SER A 284 16.33 -45.63 35.62
C SER A 284 16.76 -45.17 37.01
N ILE A 285 16.67 -46.10 38.00
CA ILE A 285 17.09 -45.89 39.39
C ILE A 285 18.15 -46.90 39.77
N TYR A 286 19.15 -46.43 40.51
CA TYR A 286 20.31 -47.19 40.89
C TYR A 286 20.54 -47.04 42.40
N ASN A 287 21.04 -48.10 43.06
CA ASN A 287 21.59 -48.02 44.40
C ASN A 287 22.95 -47.31 44.41
N ARG A 288 23.53 -47.08 45.59
CA ARG A 288 24.83 -46.41 45.78
C ARG A 288 26.04 -47.20 45.15
N TRP A 289 25.82 -48.44 44.83
CA TRP A 289 26.81 -49.33 44.25
C TRP A 289 26.74 -49.35 42.70
N GLY A 290 25.76 -48.63 42.10
CA GLY A 290 25.56 -48.60 40.66
C GLY A 290 24.70 -49.76 40.11
N GLU A 291 24.11 -50.58 40.96
CA GLU A 291 23.18 -51.62 40.54
C GLU A 291 21.83 -50.98 40.15
N LYS A 292 21.26 -51.35 39.01
CA LYS A 292 19.99 -50.87 38.52
C LYS A 292 18.84 -51.59 39.22
N LEU A 293 18.02 -50.83 39.93
CA LEU A 293 16.88 -51.34 40.73
C LEU A 293 15.55 -51.21 40.01
N PHE A 294 15.41 -50.19 39.13
CA PHE A 294 14.20 -49.91 38.41
C PHE A 294 14.50 -49.27 37.05
N GLU A 295 13.64 -49.59 36.07
CA GLU A 295 13.67 -48.96 34.77
C GLU A 295 12.26 -48.88 34.18
N THR A 296 11.95 -47.75 33.54
CA THR A 296 10.69 -47.60 32.82
C THR A 296 10.87 -46.65 31.63
N ASN A 297 10.12 -46.89 30.54
CA ASN A 297 9.96 -46.00 29.42
C ASN A 297 8.66 -45.17 29.47
N ASN A 298 7.82 -45.44 30.51
CA ASN A 298 6.60 -44.72 30.77
C ASN A 298 6.68 -44.00 32.14
N LEU A 299 6.83 -42.69 32.11
CA LEU A 299 7.00 -41.86 33.31
C LEU A 299 5.73 -41.74 34.19
N THR A 300 4.60 -42.32 33.76
CA THR A 300 3.46 -42.51 34.67
C THR A 300 3.74 -43.57 35.70
N ASN A 301 4.63 -44.54 35.40
CA ASN A 301 5.09 -45.57 36.28
C ASN A 301 6.23 -45.04 37.14
N GLY A 302 6.05 -45.02 38.45
CA GLY A 302 7.09 -44.66 39.41
C GLY A 302 7.65 -45.86 40.12
N TRP A 303 8.87 -45.72 40.70
CA TRP A 303 9.45 -46.71 41.55
C TRP A 303 8.80 -46.71 42.94
N ASP A 304 8.38 -47.86 43.43
CA ASP A 304 7.70 -48.04 44.70
C ASP A 304 8.63 -48.28 45.89
N GLY A 305 9.94 -48.15 45.70
CA GLY A 305 10.94 -48.40 46.75
C GLY A 305 11.27 -49.88 46.94
N LYS A 306 10.93 -50.75 45.96
CA LYS A 306 11.22 -52.20 46.04
C LYS A 306 12.17 -52.62 44.92
N SER A 307 12.94 -53.68 45.19
CA SER A 307 13.72 -54.43 44.21
C SER A 307 13.39 -55.92 44.35
N ASN A 308 13.01 -56.58 43.25
CA ASN A 308 12.59 -57.97 43.23
C ASN A 308 11.51 -58.29 44.26
N GLY A 309 10.58 -57.36 44.52
CA GLY A 309 9.49 -57.51 45.47
C GLY A 309 9.86 -57.34 46.97
N GLN A 310 11.09 -57.09 47.29
CA GLN A 310 11.58 -56.76 48.63
C GLN A 310 11.79 -55.24 48.79
N ASP A 311 11.49 -54.76 50.01
CA ASP A 311 11.70 -53.36 50.33
C ASP A 311 13.19 -53.02 50.36
N CYS A 312 13.53 -51.93 49.67
CA CYS A 312 14.86 -51.34 49.71
C CYS A 312 15.05 -50.58 51.04
N GLU A 313 16.32 -50.46 51.46
CA GLU A 313 16.66 -49.74 52.69
C GLU A 313 16.43 -48.22 52.52
N GLU A 314 16.12 -47.53 53.62
CA GLU A 314 16.10 -46.07 53.65
C GLU A 314 17.50 -45.51 53.30
N GLY A 315 17.50 -44.41 52.55
CA GLY A 315 18.76 -43.80 52.15
C GLY A 315 18.75 -43.14 50.80
N THR A 316 19.94 -42.82 50.33
CA THR A 316 20.13 -42.10 49.09
C THR A 316 20.28 -43.07 47.91
N TYR A 317 19.52 -42.77 46.84
CA TYR A 317 19.51 -43.47 45.57
C TYR A 317 19.88 -42.50 44.42
N LEU A 318 20.28 -43.05 43.28
CA LEU A 318 20.60 -42.27 42.09
C LEU A 318 19.51 -42.48 41.06
N TYR A 319 19.23 -41.44 40.27
CA TYR A 319 18.39 -41.57 39.11
C TYR A 319 19.11 -41.09 37.84
N GLN A 320 18.71 -41.67 36.72
CA GLN A 320 19.03 -41.17 35.38
C GLN A 320 17.75 -41.11 34.57
N LEU A 321 17.52 -39.94 33.91
CA LEU A 321 16.42 -39.74 33.00
C LEU A 321 16.95 -39.24 31.67
N VAL A 322 16.60 -39.94 30.59
CA VAL A 322 16.75 -39.48 29.23
C VAL A 322 15.36 -39.26 28.68
N ILE A 323 15.05 -38.07 28.23
CA ILE A 323 13.74 -37.69 27.72
C ILE A 323 13.85 -36.96 26.40
N PHE A 324 12.95 -37.23 25.48
CA PHE A 324 12.90 -36.62 24.17
C PHE A 324 11.64 -35.79 24.02
N ASP A 325 11.78 -34.58 23.56
CA ASP A 325 10.66 -33.77 23.15
C ASP A 325 10.08 -34.22 21.79
N LYS A 326 8.99 -33.57 21.35
CA LYS A 326 8.32 -33.90 20.08
C LYS A 326 9.18 -33.62 18.83
N ASP A 327 10.27 -32.88 18.98
CA ASP A 327 11.24 -32.60 17.92
C ASP A 327 12.47 -33.52 17.95
N PHE A 328 12.40 -34.63 18.72
CA PHE A 328 13.48 -35.60 18.94
C PHE A 328 14.73 -35.00 19.61
N GLN A 329 14.61 -33.82 20.27
CA GLN A 329 15.71 -33.28 21.05
C GLN A 329 15.81 -34.07 22.37
N SER A 330 17.01 -34.57 22.70
CA SER A 330 17.23 -35.31 23.92
C SER A 330 17.69 -34.42 25.07
N TYR A 331 17.17 -34.66 26.25
CA TYR A 331 17.57 -34.04 27.51
C TYR A 331 17.97 -35.10 28.49
N HIS A 332 19.08 -34.89 29.20
CA HIS A 332 19.65 -35.85 30.14
C HIS A 332 19.67 -35.25 31.52
N TYR A 333 19.03 -35.92 32.48
CA TYR A 333 19.00 -35.52 33.88
C TYR A 333 19.55 -36.69 34.71
N HIS A 334 20.33 -36.36 35.73
CA HIS A 334 20.83 -37.31 36.73
C HIS A 334 20.95 -36.61 38.06
N GLY A 335 20.84 -37.34 39.12
CA GLY A 335 20.91 -36.79 40.47
C GLY A 335 20.64 -37.85 41.53
N THR A 336 20.47 -37.37 42.75
CA THR A 336 20.18 -38.21 43.90
C THR A 336 18.84 -37.83 44.51
N PHE A 337 18.20 -38.79 45.19
CA PHE A 337 17.00 -38.58 45.97
C PHE A 337 17.02 -39.50 47.18
N THR A 338 16.17 -39.23 48.16
CA THR A 338 16.11 -39.99 49.43
C THR A 338 14.82 -40.82 49.51
N LEU A 339 14.97 -42.09 49.79
CA LEU A 339 13.87 -42.97 50.21
C LEU A 339 13.72 -42.87 51.73
N LEU A 340 12.53 -42.51 52.17
CA LEU A 340 12.10 -42.46 53.58
C LEU A 340 10.93 -43.42 53.76
N ARG A 341 10.74 -43.95 55.00
CA ARG A 341 9.63 -44.88 55.34
C ARG A 341 8.92 -44.47 56.61
#